data_f95ed2e5b616ab789ff46c5633ff6800
#
_entry.id   f95ed2e5b616ab789ff46c5633ff6800
#
_cell.length_a   1.000
_cell.length_b   1.000
_cell.length_c   1.000
_cell.angle_alpha   90.00
_cell.angle_beta   90.00
_cell.angle_gamma   90.00
#
_symmetry.space_group_name_H-M   'P 1'
#
loop_
_entity.id
_entity.type
_entity.pdbx_description
1 polymer ?
#
loop_
_entity_poly.entity_id
_entity_poly.type
_entity_poly.pdbx_seq_one_letter_code
_entity_poly.pdbx_strand_id
1 'polypeptide(L)'
;MAGGTFFDEMHDADGGVRSAYRQYDGWLKDQDVAFLKRKSRDAEETFRRIGITFNVYGQDEAEERLIPFDMVPRVITAGEWRRLSRGIEQRVRALNAFLHDLYHRQEIIRAGRVPQSLFRNNEAWLPHMVGMTPPGGIYTHIVGIDLVRTGPDEFYVLEDNARTPSGVSYMLENRETMMAMFPELFMRVGVRQVSNYPRRLARSLAACAPEMTEGKPNIAVLTPGIYNSAFFEHAFLAEQMGAELVEGGDLRVVDGRVAMRTTRGYRPVDVLYRRVDDEFLDPLTFNPDSVLGVPGIMDVYRSGGITIANAPGTGVADDKAIYSFMPEIVEFYTGEKPLLPNVETWRCADEDSCKYVLDNLAQLVVKEVHGSGGYGMLIGPASSKSELEAFRKKIAANPGNYIAQPTLSLSTCPIFTEKGLAPRHVDLRPFVLVSPDAIEITPGGLTRVAMNEGSLVVNSSQGGGTKDTWVLKD
;
A
#
# COMPACT_ATOMS: atom_id res chain seq x y z
N MET A 1 25.46 6.44 -17.08
CA MET A 1 24.01 6.20 -17.10
C MET A 1 23.57 6.29 -18.55
N ALA A 2 23.05 5.20 -19.13
CA ALA A 2 22.53 5.22 -20.48
C ALA A 2 21.32 6.16 -20.52
N GLY A 3 21.33 7.14 -21.44
CA GLY A 3 20.29 8.14 -21.59
C GLY A 3 18.99 7.55 -22.16
N GLY A 4 18.26 6.78 -21.34
CA GLY A 4 16.88 6.43 -21.62
C GLY A 4 16.01 7.67 -21.36
N THR A 5 15.22 8.06 -22.34
CA THR A 5 14.20 9.09 -22.18
C THR A 5 13.10 8.53 -21.29
N PHE A 6 13.01 8.99 -20.05
CA PHE A 6 11.91 8.67 -19.14
C PHE A 6 10.62 9.34 -19.61
N PHE A 7 9.49 8.68 -19.40
CA PHE A 7 8.20 9.28 -19.69
C PHE A 7 7.92 10.44 -18.72
N ASP A 8 7.90 11.68 -19.23
CA ASP A 8 7.46 12.85 -18.46
C ASP A 8 5.93 12.91 -18.48
N GLU A 9 5.30 12.91 -17.29
CA GLU A 9 3.84 12.92 -17.18
C GLU A 9 3.24 14.31 -17.46
N MET A 10 4.02 15.38 -17.33
CA MET A 10 3.58 16.75 -17.58
C MET A 10 3.90 17.23 -18.99
N HIS A 11 5.06 16.86 -19.54
CA HIS A 11 5.50 17.33 -20.86
C HIS A 11 5.58 16.21 -21.88
N ASP A 12 5.36 16.54 -23.13
CA ASP A 12 5.63 15.64 -24.27
C ASP A 12 7.09 15.75 -24.74
N ALA A 13 7.44 14.95 -25.72
CA ALA A 13 8.83 14.90 -26.25
C ALA A 13 9.28 16.21 -26.90
N ASP A 14 8.35 17.03 -27.36
CA ASP A 14 8.61 18.33 -28.00
C ASP A 14 8.60 19.48 -26.95
N GLY A 15 8.45 19.16 -25.67
CA GLY A 15 8.37 20.13 -24.55
C GLY A 15 6.99 20.78 -24.40
N GLY A 16 5.98 20.32 -25.15
CA GLY A 16 4.60 20.75 -25.00
C GLY A 16 3.96 20.20 -23.71
N VAL A 17 3.02 20.96 -23.13
CA VAL A 17 2.31 20.52 -21.93
C VAL A 17 1.18 19.57 -22.31
N ARG A 18 1.18 18.36 -21.71
CA ARG A 18 0.13 17.36 -21.92
C ARG A 18 -1.24 17.88 -21.45
N SER A 19 -2.30 17.43 -22.11
CA SER A 19 -3.66 17.92 -21.90
C SER A 19 -4.10 17.89 -20.43
N ALA A 20 -3.70 16.85 -19.67
CA ALA A 20 -4.02 16.72 -18.27
C ALA A 20 -3.49 17.89 -17.40
N TYR A 21 -2.36 18.44 -17.76
CA TYR A 21 -1.69 19.49 -16.98
C TYR A 21 -1.95 20.93 -17.48
N ARG A 22 -2.65 21.12 -18.61
CA ARG A 22 -2.82 22.47 -19.21
C ARG A 22 -3.41 23.50 -18.25
N GLN A 23 -4.41 23.11 -17.46
CA GLN A 23 -5.03 24.05 -16.52
C GLN A 23 -4.10 24.40 -15.36
N TYR A 24 -3.38 23.40 -14.85
CA TYR A 24 -2.37 23.59 -13.81
C TYR A 24 -1.19 24.44 -14.32
N ASP A 25 -0.66 24.15 -15.50
CA ASP A 25 0.44 24.88 -16.12
C ASP A 25 0.07 26.35 -16.40
N GLY A 26 -1.15 26.59 -16.91
CA GLY A 26 -1.66 27.94 -17.11
C GLY A 26 -1.71 28.73 -15.80
N TRP A 27 -2.23 28.14 -14.73
CA TRP A 27 -2.22 28.74 -13.40
C TRP A 27 -0.79 28.97 -12.89
N LEU A 28 0.11 27.99 -13.05
CA LEU A 28 1.48 28.06 -12.56
C LEU A 28 2.28 29.19 -13.20
N LYS A 29 2.08 29.43 -14.50
CA LYS A 29 2.73 30.51 -15.26
C LYS A 29 2.29 31.91 -14.81
N ASP A 30 1.11 32.01 -14.24
CA ASP A 30 0.57 33.29 -13.70
C ASP A 30 1.12 33.58 -12.28
N GLN A 31 1.85 32.62 -11.66
CA GLN A 31 2.36 32.79 -10.29
C GLN A 31 3.76 33.37 -10.25
N ASP A 32 3.99 34.27 -9.29
CA ASP A 32 5.33 34.76 -8.95
C ASP A 32 6.14 33.63 -8.23
N VAL A 33 7.40 33.48 -8.60
CA VAL A 33 8.34 32.55 -7.98
C VAL A 33 8.45 32.74 -6.47
N ALA A 34 8.43 34.00 -5.99
CA ALA A 34 8.47 34.30 -4.57
C ALA A 34 7.20 33.83 -3.85
N PHE A 35 6.04 33.87 -4.50
CA PHE A 35 4.79 33.33 -4.00
C PHE A 35 4.88 31.79 -3.87
N LEU A 36 5.37 31.11 -4.89
CA LEU A 36 5.53 29.63 -4.89
C LEU A 36 6.51 29.19 -3.80
N LYS A 37 7.63 29.89 -3.61
CA LYS A 37 8.59 29.61 -2.54
C LYS A 37 7.99 29.79 -1.13
N ARG A 38 7.14 30.80 -0.94
CA ARG A 38 6.41 30.95 0.33
C ARG A 38 5.47 29.78 0.56
N LYS A 39 4.67 29.42 -0.46
CA LYS A 39 3.72 28.30 -0.36
C LYS A 39 4.40 26.95 -0.10
N SER A 40 5.56 26.69 -0.68
CA SER A 40 6.35 25.48 -0.38
C SER A 40 6.78 25.43 1.09
N ARG A 41 7.24 26.56 1.66
CA ARG A 41 7.60 26.65 3.08
C ARG A 41 6.38 26.52 4.00
N ASP A 42 5.26 27.16 3.64
CA ASP A 42 4.00 27.05 4.40
C ASP A 42 3.52 25.59 4.45
N ALA A 43 3.70 24.83 3.36
CA ALA A 43 3.38 23.41 3.30
C ALA A 43 4.27 22.57 4.24
N GLU A 44 5.58 22.76 4.19
CA GLU A 44 6.53 22.08 5.07
C GLU A 44 6.23 22.37 6.55
N GLU A 45 5.90 23.62 6.86
CA GLU A 45 5.52 24.04 8.21
C GLU A 45 4.21 23.42 8.66
N THR A 46 3.25 23.28 7.73
CA THR A 46 1.97 22.60 7.97
C THR A 46 2.19 21.11 8.27
N PHE A 47 2.97 20.41 7.46
CA PHE A 47 3.31 18.99 7.69
C PHE A 47 4.03 18.78 9.02
N ARG A 48 4.95 19.68 9.38
CA ARG A 48 5.64 19.63 10.68
C ARG A 48 4.68 19.83 11.85
N ARG A 49 3.75 20.78 11.73
CA ARG A 49 2.76 21.09 12.79
C ARG A 49 1.75 19.97 12.98
N ILE A 50 1.33 19.31 11.90
CA ILE A 50 0.41 18.17 11.95
C ILE A 50 1.12 16.93 12.52
N GLY A 51 2.47 16.87 12.47
CA GLY A 51 3.24 15.72 12.93
C GLY A 51 3.20 14.56 11.92
N ILE A 52 3.20 14.88 10.61
CA ILE A 52 3.26 13.87 9.55
C ILE A 52 4.69 13.35 9.46
N THR A 53 5.00 12.46 10.39
CA THR A 53 6.32 11.86 10.54
C THR A 53 6.28 10.38 10.24
N PHE A 54 7.43 9.83 9.92
CA PHE A 54 7.66 8.41 9.75
C PHE A 54 8.86 8.02 10.62
N ASN A 55 8.65 7.06 11.51
CA ASN A 55 9.75 6.55 12.33
C ASN A 55 10.59 5.56 11.53
N VAL A 56 11.89 5.81 11.44
CA VAL A 56 12.85 4.90 10.78
C VAL A 56 13.37 3.92 11.81
N TYR A 57 13.10 2.62 11.62
CA TYR A 57 13.66 1.57 12.46
C TYR A 57 15.14 1.33 12.11
N GLY A 58 15.98 1.10 13.13
CA GLY A 58 17.33 0.57 12.96
C GLY A 58 18.48 1.55 13.12
N GLN A 59 18.25 2.74 13.65
CA GLN A 59 19.29 3.60 14.21
C GLN A 59 19.09 3.70 15.72
N ASP A 60 20.17 3.80 16.51
CA ASP A 60 20.16 3.77 17.98
C ASP A 60 19.34 4.91 18.64
N GLU A 61 18.84 5.85 17.86
CA GLU A 61 17.85 6.84 18.21
C GLU A 61 16.75 6.78 17.16
N ALA A 62 15.50 6.56 17.58
CA ALA A 62 14.33 6.65 16.70
C ALA A 62 14.21 8.09 16.18
N GLU A 63 14.79 8.35 15.03
CA GLU A 63 14.73 9.66 14.39
C GLU A 63 13.38 9.82 13.69
N GLU A 64 12.54 10.65 14.26
CA GLU A 64 11.27 11.04 13.66
C GLU A 64 11.54 11.94 12.46
N ARG A 65 11.34 11.43 11.24
CA ARG A 65 11.56 12.18 10.00
C ARG A 65 10.24 12.68 9.43
N LEU A 66 10.21 13.98 9.11
CA LEU A 66 9.13 14.53 8.32
C LEU A 66 9.16 13.93 6.90
N ILE A 67 7.98 13.59 6.38
CA ILE A 67 7.85 13.18 4.97
C ILE A 67 7.84 14.47 4.13
N PRO A 68 8.81 14.65 3.22
CA PRO A 68 8.83 15.81 2.35
C PRO A 68 7.57 15.88 1.48
N PHE A 69 6.91 17.03 1.47
CA PHE A 69 5.75 17.27 0.62
C PHE A 69 6.11 18.17 -0.55
N ASP A 70 5.67 17.78 -1.76
CA ASP A 70 5.80 18.60 -2.96
C ASP A 70 4.43 19.11 -3.42
N MET A 71 4.35 20.43 -3.66
CA MET A 71 3.12 21.12 -4.01
C MET A 71 2.72 21.02 -5.50
N VAL A 72 3.52 20.36 -6.33
CA VAL A 72 3.16 20.10 -7.74
C VAL A 72 2.36 18.82 -7.80
N PRO A 73 1.07 18.81 -8.16
CA PRO A 73 0.26 17.61 -8.13
C PRO A 73 0.65 16.64 -9.24
N ARG A 74 0.43 15.34 -9.02
CA ARG A 74 0.36 14.36 -10.09
C ARG A 74 -1.04 14.33 -10.65
N VAL A 75 -1.21 14.52 -11.96
CA VAL A 75 -2.52 14.62 -12.59
C VAL A 75 -2.79 13.38 -13.45
N ILE A 76 -3.92 12.72 -13.18
CA ILE A 76 -4.42 11.55 -13.90
C ILE A 76 -5.76 11.91 -14.51
N THR A 77 -5.93 11.67 -15.81
CA THR A 77 -7.19 11.94 -16.51
C THR A 77 -8.31 10.98 -16.07
N ALA A 78 -9.55 11.39 -16.24
CA ALA A 78 -10.71 10.54 -15.95
C ALA A 78 -10.68 9.22 -16.76
N GLY A 79 -10.21 9.27 -18.01
CA GLY A 79 -10.05 8.10 -18.87
C GLY A 79 -9.01 7.11 -18.36
N GLU A 80 -7.82 7.59 -18.01
CA GLU A 80 -6.75 6.76 -17.39
C GLU A 80 -7.24 6.14 -16.08
N TRP A 81 -7.89 6.93 -15.23
CA TRP A 81 -8.41 6.44 -13.96
C TRP A 81 -9.47 5.35 -14.12
N ARG A 82 -10.36 5.48 -15.11
CA ARG A 82 -11.34 4.41 -15.39
C ARG A 82 -10.67 3.09 -15.80
N ARG A 83 -9.61 3.15 -16.62
CA ARG A 83 -8.84 1.93 -17.00
C ARG A 83 -8.14 1.32 -15.80
N LEU A 84 -7.43 2.15 -15.01
CA LEU A 84 -6.77 1.70 -13.78
C LEU A 84 -7.76 1.07 -12.81
N SER A 85 -8.88 1.73 -12.55
CA SER A 85 -9.89 1.23 -11.61
C SER A 85 -10.44 -0.13 -12.01
N ARG A 86 -10.71 -0.37 -13.30
CA ARG A 86 -11.17 -1.67 -13.78
C ARG A 86 -10.14 -2.79 -13.54
N GLY A 87 -8.88 -2.51 -13.81
CA GLY A 87 -7.81 -3.48 -13.60
C GLY A 87 -7.54 -3.74 -12.12
N ILE A 88 -7.62 -2.70 -11.30
CA ILE A 88 -7.51 -2.81 -9.84
C ILE A 88 -8.67 -3.64 -9.28
N GLU A 89 -9.90 -3.37 -9.71
CA GLU A 89 -11.10 -4.14 -9.29
C GLU A 89 -10.97 -5.61 -9.64
N GLN A 90 -10.58 -5.93 -10.88
CA GLN A 90 -10.35 -7.30 -11.32
C GLN A 90 -9.33 -8.02 -10.42
N ARG A 91 -8.21 -7.36 -10.16
CA ARG A 91 -7.12 -7.90 -9.34
C ARG A 91 -7.54 -8.16 -7.89
N VAL A 92 -8.21 -7.21 -7.25
CA VAL A 92 -8.65 -7.33 -5.85
C VAL A 92 -9.74 -8.41 -5.71
N ARG A 93 -10.62 -8.55 -6.68
CA ARG A 93 -11.60 -9.64 -6.76
C ARG A 93 -10.90 -11.00 -6.82
N ALA A 94 -9.89 -11.13 -7.68
CA ALA A 94 -9.10 -12.35 -7.80
C ALA A 94 -8.31 -12.66 -6.51
N LEU A 95 -7.73 -11.65 -5.85
CA LEU A 95 -7.02 -11.82 -4.58
C LEU A 95 -7.93 -12.37 -3.48
N ASN A 96 -9.13 -11.83 -3.31
CA ASN A 96 -10.08 -12.34 -2.32
C ASN A 96 -10.54 -13.77 -2.64
N ALA A 97 -10.80 -14.08 -3.91
CA ALA A 97 -11.15 -15.43 -4.35
C ALA A 97 -9.99 -16.42 -4.13
N PHE A 98 -8.77 -16.00 -4.43
CA PHE A 98 -7.57 -16.79 -4.19
C PHE A 98 -7.36 -17.10 -2.71
N LEU A 99 -7.49 -16.10 -1.83
CA LEU A 99 -7.36 -16.30 -0.38
C LEU A 99 -8.45 -17.24 0.15
N HIS A 100 -9.68 -17.10 -0.32
CA HIS A 100 -10.75 -18.04 0.02
C HIS A 100 -10.41 -19.47 -0.42
N ASP A 101 -10.01 -19.65 -1.68
CA ASP A 101 -9.65 -20.98 -2.18
C ASP A 101 -8.45 -21.59 -1.45
N LEU A 102 -7.43 -20.79 -1.17
CA LEU A 102 -6.21 -21.20 -0.47
C LEU A 102 -6.51 -21.80 0.91
N TYR A 103 -7.43 -21.20 1.66
CA TYR A 103 -7.82 -21.66 2.99
C TYR A 103 -8.93 -22.70 3.00
N HIS A 104 -9.46 -23.11 1.81
CA HIS A 104 -10.51 -24.11 1.67
C HIS A 104 -10.12 -25.24 0.73
N ARG A 105 -10.44 -25.11 -0.55
CA ARG A 105 -10.35 -26.22 -1.53
C ARG A 105 -9.00 -26.33 -2.20
N GLN A 106 -8.23 -25.26 -2.26
CA GLN A 106 -6.93 -25.18 -2.94
C GLN A 106 -7.02 -25.62 -4.43
N GLU A 107 -8.09 -25.21 -5.11
CA GLU A 107 -8.38 -25.65 -6.49
C GLU A 107 -7.30 -25.18 -7.47
N ILE A 108 -6.78 -23.96 -7.29
CA ILE A 108 -5.69 -23.41 -8.14
C ILE A 108 -4.39 -24.23 -7.98
N ILE A 109 -4.11 -24.72 -6.77
CA ILE A 109 -2.94 -25.57 -6.50
C ILE A 109 -3.17 -26.97 -7.12
N ARG A 110 -4.35 -27.56 -6.93
CA ARG A 110 -4.72 -28.86 -7.54
C ARG A 110 -4.70 -28.81 -9.06
N ALA A 111 -5.04 -27.65 -9.65
CA ALA A 111 -4.96 -27.43 -11.08
C ALA A 111 -3.51 -27.22 -11.58
N GLY A 112 -2.51 -27.21 -10.69
CA GLY A 112 -1.11 -27.03 -11.05
C GLY A 112 -0.75 -25.61 -11.54
N ARG A 113 -1.64 -24.63 -11.30
CA ARG A 113 -1.40 -23.23 -11.71
C ARG A 113 -0.46 -22.50 -10.76
N VAL A 114 -0.52 -22.82 -9.48
CA VAL A 114 0.35 -22.26 -8.44
C VAL A 114 0.98 -23.42 -7.66
N PRO A 115 2.31 -23.46 -7.48
CA PRO A 115 2.98 -24.54 -6.78
C PRO A 115 2.67 -24.55 -5.27
N GLN A 116 2.37 -25.73 -4.72
CA GLN A 116 2.14 -25.90 -3.29
C GLN A 116 3.36 -25.51 -2.43
N SER A 117 4.57 -25.63 -2.99
CA SER A 117 5.81 -25.28 -2.30
C SER A 117 5.88 -23.83 -1.83
N LEU A 118 5.14 -22.91 -2.48
CA LEU A 118 5.06 -21.49 -2.09
C LEU A 118 4.40 -21.27 -0.73
N PHE A 119 3.61 -22.24 -0.25
CA PHE A 119 2.85 -22.10 1.01
C PHE A 119 3.43 -22.94 2.13
N ARG A 120 4.19 -24.00 1.79
CA ARG A 120 4.66 -24.99 2.79
C ARG A 120 5.55 -24.40 3.87
N ASN A 121 6.37 -23.39 3.52
CA ASN A 121 7.31 -22.72 4.42
C ASN A 121 7.06 -21.22 4.47
N ASN A 122 5.85 -20.77 4.10
CA ASN A 122 5.49 -19.36 4.10
C ASN A 122 4.88 -19.01 5.46
N GLU A 123 5.57 -18.19 6.24
CA GLU A 123 5.13 -17.76 7.57
C GLU A 123 3.81 -16.96 7.54
N ALA A 124 3.51 -16.33 6.40
CA ALA A 124 2.25 -15.61 6.22
C ALA A 124 1.06 -16.53 5.95
N TRP A 125 1.30 -17.81 5.60
CA TRP A 125 0.23 -18.81 5.48
C TRP A 125 -0.09 -19.38 6.86
N LEU A 126 -1.29 -19.12 7.35
CA LEU A 126 -1.71 -19.51 8.69
C LEU A 126 -2.57 -20.78 8.68
N PRO A 127 -2.09 -21.92 9.19
CA PRO A 127 -2.88 -23.16 9.31
C PRO A 127 -4.19 -22.95 10.09
N HIS A 128 -4.19 -22.02 11.03
CA HIS A 128 -5.35 -21.68 11.87
C HIS A 128 -6.54 -21.11 11.07
N MET A 129 -6.30 -20.65 9.85
CA MET A 129 -7.32 -20.11 8.95
C MET A 129 -7.94 -21.18 8.03
N VAL A 130 -7.39 -22.40 8.00
CA VAL A 130 -7.92 -23.47 7.13
C VAL A 130 -9.34 -23.82 7.52
N GLY A 131 -10.26 -23.76 6.55
CA GLY A 131 -11.69 -24.00 6.72
C GLY A 131 -12.47 -22.83 7.35
N MET A 132 -11.80 -21.71 7.65
CA MET A 132 -12.47 -20.50 8.16
C MET A 132 -12.90 -19.58 7.01
N THR A 133 -14.16 -19.16 7.06
CA THR A 133 -14.67 -18.07 6.22
C THR A 133 -14.86 -16.83 7.10
N PRO A 134 -14.16 -15.71 6.82
CA PRO A 134 -14.37 -14.46 7.55
C PRO A 134 -15.82 -13.99 7.47
N PRO A 135 -16.33 -13.22 8.46
CA PRO A 135 -17.63 -12.57 8.33
C PRO A 135 -17.72 -11.75 7.04
N GLY A 136 -18.85 -11.85 6.33
CA GLY A 136 -19.04 -11.25 5.01
C GLY A 136 -18.25 -11.90 3.87
N GLY A 137 -17.46 -12.96 4.13
CA GLY A 137 -16.65 -13.67 3.12
C GLY A 137 -15.44 -12.88 2.61
N ILE A 138 -15.08 -11.77 3.25
CA ILE A 138 -14.01 -10.86 2.80
C ILE A 138 -12.75 -11.10 3.60
N TYR A 139 -11.64 -11.40 2.92
CA TYR A 139 -10.30 -11.54 3.51
C TYR A 139 -9.56 -10.21 3.55
N THR A 140 -9.51 -9.50 2.41
CA THR A 140 -8.85 -8.20 2.30
C THR A 140 -9.87 -7.09 2.19
N HIS A 141 -10.16 -6.41 3.28
CA HIS A 141 -11.10 -5.29 3.37
C HIS A 141 -10.49 -3.99 2.85
N ILE A 142 -9.17 -3.83 3.07
CA ILE A 142 -8.40 -2.68 2.61
C ILE A 142 -7.19 -3.19 1.83
N VAL A 143 -7.01 -2.71 0.59
CA VAL A 143 -5.88 -3.08 -0.26
C VAL A 143 -5.20 -1.83 -0.78
N GLY A 144 -3.88 -1.80 -0.73
CA GLY A 144 -3.04 -0.83 -1.42
C GLY A 144 -2.29 -1.53 -2.56
N ILE A 145 -2.37 -1.02 -3.77
CA ILE A 145 -1.69 -1.61 -4.93
C ILE A 145 -0.65 -0.63 -5.44
N ASP A 146 0.62 -1.02 -5.41
CA ASP A 146 1.68 -0.15 -5.90
C ASP A 146 1.78 -0.25 -7.43
N LEU A 147 1.60 0.89 -8.08
CA LEU A 147 1.62 1.03 -9.52
C LEU A 147 2.79 1.89 -9.96
N VAL A 148 3.45 1.46 -11.01
CA VAL A 148 4.48 2.23 -11.72
C VAL A 148 4.03 2.50 -13.15
N ARG A 149 4.48 3.62 -13.71
CA ARG A 149 4.19 4.03 -15.08
C ARG A 149 5.50 4.13 -15.86
N THR A 150 5.51 3.64 -17.10
CA THR A 150 6.68 3.69 -17.99
C THR A 150 6.39 4.41 -19.31
N GLY A 151 5.10 4.61 -19.61
CA GLY A 151 4.66 5.24 -20.85
C GLY A 151 3.26 5.83 -20.76
N PRO A 152 2.68 6.37 -21.84
CA PRO A 152 1.39 7.06 -21.84
C PRO A 152 0.25 6.23 -21.23
N ASP A 153 0.14 4.96 -21.62
CA ASP A 153 -0.89 4.03 -21.17
C ASP A 153 -0.29 2.77 -20.53
N GLU A 154 0.99 2.83 -20.16
CA GLU A 154 1.76 1.70 -19.63
C GLU A 154 1.88 1.79 -18.12
N PHE A 155 0.94 1.15 -17.42
CA PHE A 155 0.97 0.97 -15.99
C PHE A 155 1.22 -0.49 -15.64
N TYR A 156 2.08 -0.72 -14.65
CA TYR A 156 2.41 -2.04 -14.13
C TYR A 156 2.14 -2.09 -12.64
N VAL A 157 1.65 -3.22 -12.17
CA VAL A 157 1.61 -3.48 -10.72
C VAL A 157 3.01 -3.86 -10.27
N LEU A 158 3.51 -3.22 -9.23
CA LEU A 158 4.82 -3.50 -8.64
C LEU A 158 4.71 -4.45 -7.45
N GLU A 159 3.68 -4.28 -6.62
CA GLU A 159 3.37 -5.15 -5.47
C GLU A 159 1.92 -4.96 -5.03
N ASP A 160 1.40 -5.95 -4.31
CA ASP A 160 0.12 -5.90 -3.60
C ASP A 160 0.38 -5.74 -2.10
N ASN A 161 -0.39 -4.88 -1.44
CA ASN A 161 -0.37 -4.70 0.00
C ASN A 161 -1.77 -5.01 0.53
N ALA A 162 -1.97 -6.21 1.05
CA ALA A 162 -3.26 -6.74 1.46
C ALA A 162 -3.31 -7.17 2.94
N ARG A 163 -2.20 -7.07 3.67
CA ARG A 163 -2.12 -7.35 5.12
C ARG A 163 -2.47 -6.10 5.93
N THR A 164 -1.59 -5.11 5.93
CA THR A 164 -1.75 -3.84 6.67
C THR A 164 -1.32 -2.64 5.82
N PRO A 165 -2.01 -2.34 4.68
CA PRO A 165 -1.61 -1.25 3.82
C PRO A 165 -1.62 0.08 4.57
N SER A 166 -0.60 0.93 4.31
CA SER A 166 -0.43 2.25 4.91
C SER A 166 -0.27 3.34 3.85
N GLY A 167 -0.47 4.59 4.26
CA GLY A 167 -0.28 5.77 3.43
C GLY A 167 -1.56 6.51 3.05
N VAL A 168 -2.71 6.05 3.51
CA VAL A 168 -4.00 6.72 3.28
C VAL A 168 -4.05 8.09 3.95
N SER A 169 -3.55 8.20 5.18
CA SER A 169 -3.49 9.46 5.91
C SER A 169 -2.69 10.51 5.14
N TYR A 170 -1.56 10.11 4.56
CA TYR A 170 -0.73 11.01 3.75
C TYR A 170 -1.43 11.45 2.46
N MET A 171 -2.18 10.56 1.80
CA MET A 171 -3.02 10.94 0.64
C MET A 171 -4.05 12.00 1.03
N LEU A 172 -4.70 11.84 2.18
CA LEU A 172 -5.73 12.77 2.66
C LEU A 172 -5.13 14.11 3.08
N GLU A 173 -4.03 14.10 3.82
CA GLU A 173 -3.32 15.30 4.26
C GLU A 173 -2.67 16.07 3.10
N ASN A 174 -2.14 15.36 2.09
CA ASN A 174 -1.67 15.99 0.85
C ASN A 174 -2.80 16.79 0.19
N ARG A 175 -4.00 16.18 0.07
CA ARG A 175 -5.17 16.84 -0.51
C ARG A 175 -5.63 18.03 0.32
N GLU A 176 -5.72 17.89 1.64
CA GLU A 176 -6.16 18.95 2.53
C GLU A 176 -5.19 20.14 2.48
N THR A 177 -3.89 19.87 2.53
CA THR A 177 -2.84 20.89 2.39
C THR A 177 -2.92 21.61 1.05
N MET A 178 -3.09 20.88 -0.06
CA MET A 178 -3.24 21.49 -1.38
C MET A 178 -4.50 22.36 -1.47
N MET A 179 -5.62 21.90 -0.91
CA MET A 179 -6.88 22.66 -0.90
C MET A 179 -6.75 23.95 -0.04
N ALA A 180 -6.08 23.87 1.10
CA ALA A 180 -5.83 25.03 1.95
C ALA A 180 -4.88 26.06 1.30
N MET A 181 -3.87 25.58 0.56
CA MET A 181 -2.90 26.46 -0.10
C MET A 181 -3.43 27.10 -1.39
N PHE A 182 -4.22 26.38 -2.18
CA PHE A 182 -4.62 26.75 -3.54
C PHE A 182 -6.11 26.51 -3.82
N PRO A 183 -7.04 27.06 -3.02
CA PRO A 183 -8.47 26.79 -3.16
C PRO A 183 -9.03 27.17 -4.54
N GLU A 184 -8.53 28.24 -5.14
CA GLU A 184 -8.99 28.71 -6.46
C GLU A 184 -8.61 27.71 -7.57
N LEU A 185 -7.47 27.02 -7.41
CA LEU A 185 -7.00 26.04 -8.38
C LEU A 185 -7.91 24.82 -8.43
N PHE A 186 -8.40 24.37 -7.26
CA PHE A 186 -9.37 23.28 -7.18
C PHE A 186 -10.71 23.60 -7.83
N MET A 187 -11.15 24.84 -7.75
CA MET A 187 -12.37 25.30 -8.44
C MET A 187 -12.23 25.25 -9.97
N ARG A 188 -11.02 25.51 -10.48
CA ARG A 188 -10.74 25.51 -11.93
C ARG A 188 -10.52 24.13 -12.50
N VAL A 189 -9.77 23.26 -11.81
CA VAL A 189 -9.25 22.00 -12.39
C VAL A 189 -10.25 20.85 -12.32
N GLY A 190 -11.29 20.93 -11.51
CA GLY A 190 -12.32 19.87 -11.44
C GLY A 190 -11.78 18.51 -10.93
N VAL A 191 -11.09 18.53 -9.78
CA VAL A 191 -10.51 17.33 -9.17
C VAL A 191 -11.57 16.50 -8.44
N ARG A 192 -11.51 15.18 -8.53
CA ARG A 192 -12.37 14.25 -7.77
C ARG A 192 -12.01 14.28 -6.28
N GLN A 193 -13.02 14.15 -5.42
CA GLN A 193 -12.84 14.20 -3.97
C GLN A 193 -12.30 12.89 -3.41
N VAL A 194 -11.42 12.98 -2.41
CA VAL A 194 -10.90 11.85 -1.62
C VAL A 194 -11.25 11.97 -0.13
N SER A 195 -11.66 13.15 0.33
CA SER A 195 -11.95 13.46 1.74
C SER A 195 -13.06 12.60 2.37
N ASN A 196 -13.88 11.93 1.56
CA ASN A 196 -14.91 11.02 2.06
C ASN A 196 -14.37 9.60 2.36
N TYR A 197 -13.08 9.33 2.15
CA TYR A 197 -12.48 8.02 2.38
C TYR A 197 -12.73 7.46 3.80
N PRO A 198 -12.50 8.20 4.90
CA PRO A 198 -12.70 7.66 6.24
C PRO A 198 -14.15 7.21 6.48
N ARG A 199 -15.13 7.99 5.98
CA ARG A 199 -16.54 7.62 6.07
C ARG A 199 -16.87 6.37 5.24
N ARG A 200 -16.26 6.23 4.05
CA ARG A 200 -16.41 5.03 3.20
C ARG A 200 -15.77 3.82 3.86
N LEU A 201 -14.58 3.98 4.46
CA LEU A 201 -13.90 2.93 5.23
C LEU A 201 -14.79 2.46 6.40
N ALA A 202 -15.30 3.38 7.22
CA ALA A 202 -16.19 3.01 8.31
C ALA A 202 -17.43 2.27 7.82
N ARG A 203 -18.05 2.70 6.70
CA ARG A 203 -19.20 2.02 6.10
C ARG A 203 -18.84 0.62 5.57
N SER A 204 -17.71 0.49 4.87
CA SER A 204 -17.23 -0.78 4.34
C SER A 204 -16.95 -1.78 5.46
N LEU A 205 -16.30 -1.34 6.53
CA LEU A 205 -16.06 -2.16 7.72
C LEU A 205 -17.36 -2.55 8.42
N ALA A 206 -18.28 -1.62 8.60
CA ALA A 206 -19.58 -1.89 9.21
C ALA A 206 -20.41 -2.91 8.42
N ALA A 207 -20.30 -2.92 7.10
CA ALA A 207 -20.99 -3.89 6.24
C ALA A 207 -20.44 -5.34 6.40
N CYS A 208 -19.26 -5.48 6.99
CA CYS A 208 -18.63 -6.77 7.31
C CYS A 208 -18.84 -7.18 8.78
N ALA A 209 -19.70 -6.50 9.53
CA ALA A 209 -19.96 -6.86 10.92
C ALA A 209 -20.53 -8.29 11.04
N PRO A 210 -20.24 -9.00 12.14
CA PRO A 210 -20.83 -10.31 12.41
C PRO A 210 -22.37 -10.28 12.35
N GLU A 211 -22.99 -11.40 11.93
CA GLU A 211 -24.45 -11.51 11.87
C GLU A 211 -25.15 -11.30 13.21
N MET A 212 -24.45 -11.62 14.31
CA MET A 212 -24.96 -11.43 15.68
C MET A 212 -24.92 -9.97 16.17
N THR A 213 -24.42 -9.03 15.35
CA THR A 213 -24.32 -7.62 15.73
C THR A 213 -25.71 -6.97 15.79
N GLU A 214 -26.04 -6.39 16.92
CA GLU A 214 -27.29 -5.66 17.10
C GLU A 214 -27.08 -4.15 16.90
N GLY A 215 -27.88 -3.54 16.02
CA GLY A 215 -27.85 -2.11 15.75
C GLY A 215 -26.61 -1.66 14.97
N LYS A 216 -26.04 -0.50 15.34
CA LYS A 216 -24.86 0.05 14.68
C LYS A 216 -23.61 -0.66 15.19
N PRO A 217 -22.78 -1.26 14.29
CA PRO A 217 -21.55 -1.94 14.68
C PRO A 217 -20.56 -1.02 15.42
N ASN A 218 -19.92 -1.53 16.47
CA ASN A 218 -18.82 -0.88 17.15
C ASN A 218 -17.51 -1.24 16.43
N ILE A 219 -16.87 -0.25 15.83
CA ILE A 219 -15.58 -0.39 15.13
C ILE A 219 -14.49 0.14 16.07
N ALA A 220 -13.41 -0.62 16.20
CA ALA A 220 -12.19 -0.17 16.87
C ALA A 220 -10.97 -0.35 15.96
N VAL A 221 -9.98 0.54 16.08
CA VAL A 221 -8.68 0.45 15.42
C VAL A 221 -7.67 -0.08 16.44
N LEU A 222 -7.15 -1.29 16.21
CA LEU A 222 -6.12 -1.88 17.05
C LEU A 222 -4.74 -1.42 16.60
N THR A 223 -4.06 -0.66 17.43
CA THR A 223 -2.70 -0.18 17.22
C THR A 223 -1.69 -0.90 18.10
N PRO A 224 -0.45 -1.13 17.65
CA PRO A 224 0.65 -1.57 18.52
C PRO A 224 1.22 -0.44 19.39
N GLY A 225 0.67 0.77 19.31
CA GLY A 225 1.08 1.91 20.12
C GLY A 225 2.01 2.90 19.43
N ILE A 226 2.44 3.89 20.21
CA ILE A 226 3.16 5.09 19.74
C ILE A 226 4.53 4.82 19.09
N TYR A 227 5.13 3.68 19.37
CA TYR A 227 6.42 3.31 18.78
C TYR A 227 6.33 2.75 17.36
N ASN A 228 5.11 2.53 16.86
CA ASN A 228 4.92 2.08 15.49
C ASN A 228 5.12 3.22 14.50
N SER A 229 5.85 2.97 13.40
CA SER A 229 6.13 3.98 12.37
C SER A 229 4.89 4.59 11.73
N ALA A 230 3.77 3.86 11.71
CA ALA A 230 2.50 4.31 11.15
C ALA A 230 1.48 4.76 12.23
N PHE A 231 1.92 5.02 13.47
CA PHE A 231 0.99 5.39 14.56
C PHE A 231 0.17 6.65 14.22
N PHE A 232 0.77 7.64 13.57
CA PHE A 232 0.04 8.81 13.06
C PHE A 232 -1.19 8.38 12.25
N GLU A 233 -1.02 7.47 11.28
CA GLU A 233 -2.13 6.98 10.45
C GLU A 233 -3.19 6.24 11.26
N HIS A 234 -2.78 5.46 12.26
CA HIS A 234 -3.73 4.73 13.12
C HIS A 234 -4.65 5.68 13.89
N ALA A 235 -4.05 6.70 14.54
CA ALA A 235 -4.78 7.72 15.28
C ALA A 235 -5.65 8.58 14.35
N PHE A 236 -5.09 9.03 13.22
CA PHE A 236 -5.79 9.84 12.23
C PHE A 236 -7.02 9.11 11.68
N LEU A 237 -6.89 7.84 11.27
CA LEU A 237 -8.03 7.09 10.72
C LEU A 237 -9.08 6.80 11.78
N ALA A 238 -8.70 6.47 13.02
CA ALA A 238 -9.64 6.25 14.11
C ALA A 238 -10.47 7.52 14.35
N GLU A 239 -9.83 8.69 14.46
CA GLU A 239 -10.49 9.97 14.66
C GLU A 239 -11.43 10.30 13.48
N GLN A 240 -10.94 10.22 12.26
CA GLN A 240 -11.71 10.57 11.06
C GLN A 240 -12.89 9.63 10.78
N MET A 241 -12.82 8.37 11.21
CA MET A 241 -13.92 7.41 11.13
C MET A 241 -14.91 7.55 12.29
N GLY A 242 -14.52 8.22 13.39
CA GLY A 242 -15.24 8.20 14.66
C GLY A 242 -15.23 6.81 15.30
N ALA A 243 -14.12 6.09 15.16
CA ALA A 243 -13.86 4.79 15.77
C ALA A 243 -12.94 4.94 16.99
N GLU A 244 -12.99 3.97 17.88
CA GLU A 244 -12.09 3.98 19.06
C GLU A 244 -10.68 3.51 18.63
N LEU A 245 -9.64 4.22 19.09
CA LEU A 245 -8.26 3.75 18.99
C LEU A 245 -7.93 2.96 20.24
N VAL A 246 -7.50 1.70 20.08
CA VAL A 246 -7.25 0.79 21.20
C VAL A 246 -5.91 0.08 21.02
N GLU A 247 -5.27 -0.23 22.15
CA GLU A 247 -4.15 -1.18 22.24
C GLU A 247 -4.65 -2.54 22.75
N GLY A 248 -3.85 -3.60 22.63
CA GLY A 248 -4.22 -4.95 23.06
C GLY A 248 -4.66 -5.01 24.52
N GLY A 249 -4.02 -4.22 25.40
CA GLY A 249 -4.35 -4.13 26.83
C GLY A 249 -5.72 -3.50 27.15
N ASP A 250 -6.34 -2.80 26.20
CA ASP A 250 -7.68 -2.22 26.34
C ASP A 250 -8.78 -3.22 26.00
N LEU A 251 -8.41 -4.33 25.36
CA LEU A 251 -9.32 -5.35 24.87
C LEU A 251 -9.23 -6.63 25.69
N ARG A 252 -10.33 -7.35 25.79
CA ARG A 252 -10.38 -8.72 26.31
C ARG A 252 -11.58 -9.48 25.79
N VAL A 253 -11.50 -10.79 25.88
CA VAL A 253 -12.64 -11.67 25.61
C VAL A 253 -13.52 -11.77 26.86
N VAL A 254 -14.80 -11.43 26.70
CA VAL A 254 -15.83 -11.50 27.74
C VAL A 254 -17.06 -12.16 27.12
N ASP A 255 -17.56 -13.22 27.72
CA ASP A 255 -18.76 -13.96 27.29
C ASP A 255 -18.75 -14.33 25.79
N GLY A 256 -17.59 -14.76 25.28
CA GLY A 256 -17.41 -15.15 23.89
C GLY A 256 -17.37 -13.99 22.87
N ARG A 257 -17.23 -12.77 23.34
CA ARG A 257 -17.09 -11.54 22.51
C ARG A 257 -15.81 -10.79 22.87
N VAL A 258 -15.21 -10.14 21.89
CA VAL A 258 -14.16 -9.15 22.18
C VAL A 258 -14.83 -7.87 22.66
N ALA A 259 -14.35 -7.35 23.78
CA ALA A 259 -14.88 -6.13 24.38
C ALA A 259 -13.76 -5.19 24.79
N MET A 260 -13.97 -3.89 24.62
CA MET A 260 -13.08 -2.86 25.08
C MET A 260 -13.49 -2.35 26.46
N ARG A 261 -12.49 -1.99 27.26
CA ARG A 261 -12.67 -1.40 28.58
C ARG A 261 -13.07 0.06 28.45
N THR A 262 -14.15 0.44 29.09
CA THR A 262 -14.63 1.83 29.18
C THR A 262 -14.85 2.25 30.65
N THR A 263 -15.09 3.53 30.89
CA THR A 263 -15.43 4.05 32.21
C THR A 263 -16.77 3.51 32.75
N ARG A 264 -17.58 2.86 31.90
CA ARG A 264 -18.89 2.28 32.26
C ARG A 264 -18.89 0.74 32.23
N GLY A 265 -17.71 0.12 32.16
CA GLY A 265 -17.56 -1.32 32.04
C GLY A 265 -17.08 -1.73 30.65
N TYR A 266 -17.40 -2.96 30.22
CA TYR A 266 -16.98 -3.51 28.92
C TYR A 266 -18.03 -3.24 27.86
N ARG A 267 -17.56 -2.82 26.68
CA ARG A 267 -18.38 -2.58 25.48
C ARG A 267 -17.92 -3.50 24.37
N PRO A 268 -18.80 -4.30 23.76
CA PRO A 268 -18.42 -5.18 22.66
C PRO A 268 -17.80 -4.41 21.48
N VAL A 269 -16.81 -5.03 20.83
CA VAL A 269 -16.24 -4.61 19.55
C VAL A 269 -16.68 -5.61 18.49
N ASP A 270 -17.37 -5.14 17.47
CA ASP A 270 -17.93 -5.97 16.40
C ASP A 270 -16.96 -6.09 15.22
N VAL A 271 -16.23 -4.99 14.92
CA VAL A 271 -15.24 -4.95 13.85
C VAL A 271 -13.94 -4.37 14.37
N LEU A 272 -12.86 -5.13 14.25
CA LEU A 272 -11.52 -4.72 14.63
C LEU A 272 -10.69 -4.42 13.36
N TYR A 273 -10.43 -3.14 13.10
CA TYR A 273 -9.46 -2.74 12.10
C TYR A 273 -8.06 -2.82 12.70
N ARG A 274 -7.37 -3.92 12.43
CA ARG A 274 -6.07 -4.19 13.02
C ARG A 274 -4.92 -3.51 12.28
N ARG A 275 -3.98 -2.99 13.05
CA ARG A 275 -2.69 -2.49 12.60
C ARG A 275 -1.53 -3.26 13.26
N VAL A 276 -1.85 -4.43 13.81
CA VAL A 276 -0.95 -5.39 14.44
C VAL A 276 -0.79 -6.57 13.49
N ASP A 277 0.44 -7.05 13.31
CA ASP A 277 0.73 -8.22 12.47
C ASP A 277 0.17 -9.51 13.07
N ASP A 278 -0.02 -10.52 12.21
CA ASP A 278 -0.69 -11.77 12.58
C ASP A 278 -0.05 -12.46 13.78
N GLU A 279 1.28 -12.52 13.83
CA GLU A 279 2.03 -13.17 14.91
C GLU A 279 1.79 -12.57 16.29
N PHE A 280 1.43 -11.28 16.36
CA PHE A 280 1.19 -10.57 17.61
C PHE A 280 -0.29 -10.46 17.98
N LEU A 281 -1.21 -10.94 17.13
CA LEU A 281 -2.64 -10.69 17.29
C LEU A 281 -3.27 -11.47 18.46
N ASP A 282 -2.85 -12.72 18.68
CA ASP A 282 -3.36 -13.58 19.75
C ASP A 282 -2.22 -14.38 20.39
N PRO A 283 -1.81 -14.04 21.63
CA PRO A 283 -0.74 -14.77 22.31
C PRO A 283 -1.08 -16.23 22.65
N LEU A 284 -2.36 -16.63 22.65
CA LEU A 284 -2.74 -18.02 22.86
C LEU A 284 -2.66 -18.87 21.59
N THR A 285 -2.61 -18.20 20.42
CA THR A 285 -2.62 -18.89 19.11
C THR A 285 -1.28 -18.77 18.42
N PHE A 286 -0.60 -17.63 18.51
CA PHE A 286 0.61 -17.31 17.76
C PHE A 286 1.83 -17.15 18.68
N ASN A 287 2.29 -15.93 18.90
CA ASN A 287 3.45 -15.64 19.74
C ASN A 287 3.03 -15.45 21.20
N PRO A 288 3.37 -16.40 22.13
CA PRO A 288 2.95 -16.33 23.54
C PRO A 288 3.53 -15.14 24.29
N ASP A 289 4.61 -14.52 23.80
CA ASP A 289 5.22 -13.34 24.40
C ASP A 289 4.61 -12.02 23.91
N SER A 290 3.61 -12.08 23.03
CA SER A 290 2.96 -10.89 22.51
C SER A 290 2.15 -10.17 23.58
N VAL A 291 2.43 -8.87 23.73
CA VAL A 291 1.64 -7.92 24.56
C VAL A 291 0.79 -6.99 23.69
N LEU A 292 0.84 -7.12 22.37
CA LEU A 292 0.18 -6.23 21.41
C LEU A 292 -1.21 -6.70 21.00
N GLY A 293 -1.50 -7.97 21.19
CA GLY A 293 -2.74 -8.60 20.79
C GLY A 293 -3.73 -8.84 21.92
N VAL A 294 -4.74 -9.66 21.64
CA VAL A 294 -5.84 -9.95 22.56
C VAL A 294 -5.92 -11.46 22.77
N PRO A 295 -5.65 -11.96 23.99
CA PRO A 295 -5.71 -13.40 24.28
C PRO A 295 -7.10 -13.99 23.96
N GLY A 296 -7.14 -15.02 23.11
CA GLY A 296 -8.35 -15.75 22.73
C GLY A 296 -9.18 -15.07 21.64
N ILE A 297 -8.68 -14.02 20.99
CA ILE A 297 -9.42 -13.35 19.90
C ILE A 297 -9.65 -14.28 18.72
N MET A 298 -8.73 -15.22 18.44
CA MET A 298 -8.88 -16.16 17.33
C MET A 298 -10.02 -17.15 17.55
N ASP A 299 -10.35 -17.53 18.78
CA ASP A 299 -11.52 -18.36 19.09
C ASP A 299 -12.82 -17.59 18.87
N VAL A 300 -12.88 -16.32 19.27
CA VAL A 300 -14.02 -15.43 19.00
C VAL A 300 -14.18 -15.23 17.50
N TYR A 301 -13.08 -15.01 16.76
CA TYR A 301 -13.10 -14.86 15.31
C TYR A 301 -13.62 -16.13 14.63
N ARG A 302 -13.13 -17.30 15.03
CA ARG A 302 -13.56 -18.61 14.51
C ARG A 302 -15.04 -18.89 14.74
N SER A 303 -15.58 -18.42 15.86
CA SER A 303 -17.02 -18.53 16.16
C SER A 303 -17.88 -17.48 15.47
N GLY A 304 -17.29 -16.57 14.67
CA GLY A 304 -18.01 -15.50 13.99
C GLY A 304 -18.43 -14.36 14.93
N GLY A 305 -17.80 -14.23 16.10
CA GLY A 305 -18.13 -13.22 17.10
C GLY A 305 -17.50 -11.84 16.88
N ILE A 306 -16.54 -11.73 15.94
CA ILE A 306 -15.87 -10.47 15.57
C ILE A 306 -15.43 -10.54 14.10
N THR A 307 -15.39 -9.40 13.45
CA THR A 307 -14.68 -9.23 12.16
C THR A 307 -13.30 -8.62 12.40
N ILE A 308 -12.26 -9.23 11.83
CA ILE A 308 -10.89 -8.71 11.85
C ILE A 308 -10.53 -8.27 10.43
N ALA A 309 -10.28 -6.99 10.24
CA ALA A 309 -9.93 -6.38 8.95
C ALA A 309 -8.46 -5.89 8.96
N ASN A 310 -7.59 -6.31 8.03
CA ASN A 310 -7.78 -7.45 7.13
C ASN A 310 -7.70 -8.76 7.90
N ALA A 311 -8.29 -9.81 7.36
CA ALA A 311 -8.30 -11.12 8.00
C ALA A 311 -6.88 -11.62 8.30
N PRO A 312 -6.67 -12.40 9.37
CA PRO A 312 -5.41 -13.11 9.59
C PRO A 312 -5.07 -13.98 8.37
N GLY A 313 -3.78 -14.10 8.07
CA GLY A 313 -3.29 -14.90 6.94
C GLY A 313 -3.36 -14.23 5.56
N THR A 314 -3.80 -12.98 5.47
CA THR A 314 -3.80 -12.22 4.20
C THR A 314 -2.40 -11.78 3.77
N GLY A 315 -1.41 -11.86 4.65
CA GLY A 315 0.00 -11.60 4.33
C GLY A 315 0.56 -12.47 3.20
N VAL A 316 -0.08 -13.60 2.91
CA VAL A 316 0.21 -14.41 1.72
C VAL A 316 0.07 -13.59 0.42
N ALA A 317 -0.87 -12.65 0.37
CA ALA A 317 -1.07 -11.81 -0.81
C ALA A 317 0.01 -10.70 -0.96
N ASP A 318 0.75 -10.39 0.11
CA ASP A 318 1.89 -9.45 0.08
C ASP A 318 3.20 -10.13 -0.37
N ASP A 319 3.21 -11.47 -0.45
CA ASP A 319 4.38 -12.26 -0.78
C ASP A 319 4.81 -12.05 -2.25
N LYS A 320 6.07 -11.67 -2.45
CA LYS A 320 6.59 -11.34 -3.79
C LYS A 320 6.76 -12.56 -4.70
N ALA A 321 6.92 -13.76 -4.15
CA ALA A 321 6.91 -14.98 -4.94
C ALA A 321 5.50 -15.33 -5.40
N ILE A 322 4.49 -15.13 -4.56
CA ILE A 322 3.07 -15.29 -4.92
C ILE A 322 2.63 -14.21 -5.91
N TYR A 323 3.08 -12.97 -5.73
CA TYR A 323 2.86 -11.89 -6.69
C TYR A 323 3.26 -12.30 -8.12
N SER A 324 4.33 -13.08 -8.30
CA SER A 324 4.76 -13.52 -9.65
C SER A 324 3.71 -14.39 -10.36
N PHE A 325 2.77 -14.98 -9.62
CA PHE A 325 1.64 -15.78 -10.15
C PHE A 325 0.33 -15.01 -10.27
N MET A 326 0.34 -13.70 -9.99
CA MET A 326 -0.91 -12.93 -10.07
C MET A 326 -1.59 -12.96 -11.45
N PRO A 327 -0.86 -13.01 -12.59
CA PRO A 327 -1.51 -13.19 -13.88
C PRO A 327 -2.34 -14.48 -13.95
N GLU A 328 -1.80 -15.60 -13.48
CA GLU A 328 -2.46 -16.91 -13.43
C GLU A 328 -3.62 -16.91 -12.42
N ILE A 329 -3.44 -16.24 -11.27
CA ILE A 329 -4.46 -16.10 -10.25
C ILE A 329 -5.66 -15.30 -10.79
N VAL A 330 -5.40 -14.18 -11.45
CA VAL A 330 -6.44 -13.36 -12.08
C VAL A 330 -7.20 -14.18 -13.14
N GLU A 331 -6.48 -14.83 -14.06
CA GLU A 331 -7.11 -15.62 -15.12
C GLU A 331 -7.93 -16.79 -14.54
N PHE A 332 -7.43 -17.47 -13.52
CA PHE A 332 -8.10 -18.63 -12.91
C PHE A 332 -9.43 -18.26 -12.26
N TYR A 333 -9.47 -17.16 -11.48
CA TYR A 333 -10.67 -16.80 -10.74
C TYR A 333 -11.63 -15.86 -11.48
N THR A 334 -11.15 -15.12 -12.48
CA THR A 334 -12.01 -14.22 -13.26
C THR A 334 -12.38 -14.73 -14.63
N GLY A 335 -11.64 -15.74 -15.15
CA GLY A 335 -11.78 -16.21 -16.52
C GLY A 335 -11.26 -15.23 -17.57
N GLU A 336 -10.62 -14.14 -17.16
CA GLU A 336 -10.15 -13.06 -18.02
C GLU A 336 -8.63 -12.85 -17.84
N LYS A 337 -7.96 -12.39 -18.89
CA LYS A 337 -6.56 -11.96 -18.78
C LYS A 337 -6.45 -10.71 -17.90
N PRO A 338 -5.33 -10.52 -17.17
CA PRO A 338 -5.09 -9.33 -16.39
C PRO A 338 -5.21 -8.05 -17.21
N LEU A 339 -6.02 -7.10 -16.74
CA LEU A 339 -6.13 -5.76 -17.31
C LEU A 339 -4.94 -4.86 -16.93
N LEU A 340 -4.34 -5.14 -15.77
CA LEU A 340 -3.10 -4.51 -15.32
C LEU A 340 -2.00 -5.57 -15.29
N PRO A 341 -0.95 -5.43 -16.11
CA PRO A 341 0.17 -6.36 -16.12
C PRO A 341 1.01 -6.22 -14.84
N ASN A 342 1.62 -7.31 -14.42
CA ASN A 342 2.70 -7.31 -13.45
C ASN A 342 4.00 -6.81 -14.07
N VAL A 343 4.91 -6.28 -13.24
CA VAL A 343 6.32 -6.23 -13.60
C VAL A 343 6.84 -7.67 -13.73
N GLU A 344 7.56 -7.95 -14.80
CA GLU A 344 8.21 -9.26 -15.01
C GLU A 344 9.04 -9.63 -13.77
N THR A 345 8.89 -10.86 -13.28
CA THR A 345 9.51 -11.26 -12.02
C THR A 345 10.08 -12.64 -12.13
N TRP A 346 11.39 -12.74 -11.89
CA TRP A 346 12.14 -14.00 -11.82
C TRP A 346 12.25 -14.44 -10.36
N ARG A 347 11.84 -15.66 -10.08
CA ARG A 347 12.01 -16.27 -8.75
C ARG A 347 13.33 -17.02 -8.71
N CYS A 348 14.22 -16.66 -7.80
CA CYS A 348 15.48 -17.37 -7.66
C CYS A 348 15.31 -18.81 -7.09
N ALA A 349 14.12 -19.16 -6.62
CA ALA A 349 13.78 -20.55 -6.29
C ALA A 349 13.78 -21.49 -7.51
N ASP A 350 13.58 -20.96 -8.72
CA ASP A 350 13.63 -21.70 -9.97
C ASP A 350 15.07 -21.65 -10.51
N GLU A 351 15.66 -22.79 -10.84
CA GLU A 351 17.07 -22.92 -11.22
C GLU A 351 17.46 -22.05 -12.42
N ASP A 352 16.65 -22.09 -13.50
CA ASP A 352 16.90 -21.29 -14.71
C ASP A 352 16.77 -19.79 -14.44
N SER A 353 15.74 -19.38 -13.66
CA SER A 353 15.54 -17.99 -13.24
C SER A 353 16.69 -17.52 -12.36
N CYS A 354 17.15 -18.34 -11.41
CA CYS A 354 18.27 -18.01 -10.54
C CYS A 354 19.56 -17.79 -11.32
N LYS A 355 19.85 -18.66 -12.28
CA LYS A 355 21.01 -18.52 -13.17
C LYS A 355 20.95 -17.22 -13.95
N TYR A 356 19.80 -16.93 -14.57
CA TYR A 356 19.58 -15.68 -15.29
C TYR A 356 19.82 -14.45 -14.39
N VAL A 357 19.26 -14.46 -13.19
CA VAL A 357 19.44 -13.36 -12.20
C VAL A 357 20.89 -13.17 -11.83
N LEU A 358 21.61 -14.24 -11.51
CA LEU A 358 23.02 -14.18 -11.15
C LEU A 358 23.89 -13.65 -12.29
N ASP A 359 23.59 -14.00 -13.55
CA ASP A 359 24.33 -13.54 -14.72
C ASP A 359 24.04 -12.06 -15.06
N ASN A 360 22.83 -11.55 -14.71
CA ASN A 360 22.38 -10.21 -15.06
C ASN A 360 22.21 -9.27 -13.85
N LEU A 361 22.76 -9.60 -12.68
CA LEU A 361 22.52 -8.92 -11.41
C LEU A 361 22.73 -7.40 -11.46
N ALA A 362 23.71 -6.93 -12.24
CA ALA A 362 24.00 -5.51 -12.42
C ALA A 362 22.91 -4.71 -13.16
N GLN A 363 21.93 -5.38 -13.77
CA GLN A 363 20.84 -4.76 -14.54
C GLN A 363 19.47 -4.90 -13.87
N LEU A 364 19.40 -5.67 -12.78
CA LEU A 364 18.16 -6.05 -12.13
C LEU A 364 17.97 -5.36 -10.79
N VAL A 365 16.72 -5.30 -10.35
CA VAL A 365 16.35 -5.00 -8.95
C VAL A 365 16.06 -6.32 -8.27
N VAL A 366 16.82 -6.67 -7.23
CA VAL A 366 16.61 -7.89 -6.45
C VAL A 366 15.99 -7.54 -5.11
N LYS A 367 14.99 -8.31 -4.69
CA LYS A 367 14.23 -8.09 -3.45
C LYS A 367 14.13 -9.39 -2.66
N GLU A 368 14.09 -9.28 -1.34
CA GLU A 368 13.71 -10.40 -0.49
C GLU A 368 12.20 -10.67 -0.64
N VAL A 369 11.81 -11.96 -0.67
CA VAL A 369 10.42 -12.39 -0.87
C VAL A 369 9.50 -11.81 0.20
N HIS A 370 9.91 -11.86 1.45
CA HIS A 370 9.14 -11.37 2.61
C HIS A 370 9.56 -9.97 3.07
N GLY A 371 10.52 -9.33 2.39
CA GLY A 371 11.00 -7.98 2.72
C GLY A 371 9.96 -6.91 2.45
N SER A 372 9.94 -5.85 3.26
CA SER A 372 9.09 -4.67 3.10
C SER A 372 9.88 -3.36 3.26
N GLY A 373 9.30 -2.21 2.87
CA GLY A 373 9.90 -0.89 3.06
C GLY A 373 11.19 -0.63 2.28
N GLY A 374 11.55 -1.47 1.31
CA GLY A 374 12.79 -1.34 0.52
C GLY A 374 14.06 -1.79 1.24
N TYR A 375 13.94 -2.40 2.43
CA TYR A 375 15.07 -3.04 3.11
C TYR A 375 15.41 -4.37 2.43
N GLY A 376 16.70 -4.73 2.42
CA GLY A 376 17.16 -5.97 1.79
C GLY A 376 17.07 -5.99 0.25
N MET A 377 16.97 -4.81 -0.39
CA MET A 377 16.86 -4.64 -1.84
C MET A 377 18.20 -4.25 -2.46
N LEU A 378 18.51 -4.81 -3.62
CA LEU A 378 19.62 -4.42 -4.48
C LEU A 378 19.09 -3.74 -5.73
N ILE A 379 19.57 -2.54 -6.04
CA ILE A 379 19.37 -1.88 -7.33
C ILE A 379 20.66 -2.03 -8.13
N GLY A 380 20.72 -3.05 -8.98
CA GLY A 380 21.95 -3.43 -9.70
C GLY A 380 22.68 -2.29 -10.39
N PRO A 381 21.98 -1.43 -11.19
CA PRO A 381 22.62 -0.30 -11.89
C PRO A 381 23.22 0.77 -10.95
N ALA A 382 22.74 0.87 -9.71
CA ALA A 382 23.22 1.83 -8.73
C ALA A 382 24.23 1.24 -7.73
N SER A 383 24.49 -0.09 -7.83
CA SER A 383 25.29 -0.82 -6.85
C SER A 383 26.77 -0.93 -7.25
N SER A 384 27.63 -0.90 -6.27
CA SER A 384 29.07 -1.16 -6.43
C SER A 384 29.34 -2.65 -6.73
N LYS A 385 30.52 -2.94 -7.28
CA LYS A 385 30.94 -4.33 -7.51
C LYS A 385 30.98 -5.18 -6.23
N SER A 386 31.31 -4.59 -5.10
CA SER A 386 31.34 -5.28 -3.80
C SER A 386 29.93 -5.62 -3.32
N GLU A 387 28.94 -4.75 -3.51
CA GLU A 387 27.54 -5.00 -3.18
C GLU A 387 26.94 -6.08 -4.07
N LEU A 388 27.20 -6.02 -5.38
CA LEU A 388 26.79 -7.06 -6.32
C LEU A 388 27.33 -8.44 -5.93
N GLU A 389 28.62 -8.53 -5.56
CA GLU A 389 29.22 -9.78 -5.14
C GLU A 389 28.68 -10.28 -3.79
N ALA A 390 28.38 -9.38 -2.86
CA ALA A 390 27.75 -9.73 -1.59
C ALA A 390 26.34 -10.29 -1.81
N PHE A 391 25.54 -9.66 -2.69
CA PHE A 391 24.19 -10.15 -3.05
C PHE A 391 24.24 -11.48 -3.81
N ARG A 392 25.21 -11.66 -4.71
CA ARG A 392 25.45 -12.94 -5.39
C ARG A 392 25.59 -14.09 -4.40
N LYS A 393 26.40 -13.88 -3.35
CA LYS A 393 26.58 -14.87 -2.29
C LYS A 393 25.30 -15.12 -1.49
N LYS A 394 24.56 -14.07 -1.16
CA LYS A 394 23.27 -14.18 -0.45
C LYS A 394 22.26 -14.99 -1.25
N ILE A 395 22.08 -14.68 -2.54
CA ILE A 395 21.17 -15.39 -3.43
C ILE A 395 21.57 -16.87 -3.55
N ALA A 396 22.87 -17.15 -3.77
CA ALA A 396 23.37 -18.51 -3.88
C ALA A 396 23.18 -19.33 -2.59
N ALA A 397 23.27 -18.69 -1.42
CA ALA A 397 23.07 -19.35 -0.12
C ALA A 397 21.61 -19.66 0.18
N ASN A 398 20.66 -18.80 -0.25
CA ASN A 398 19.23 -18.99 -0.01
C ASN A 398 18.42 -18.45 -1.19
N PRO A 399 18.43 -19.14 -2.35
CA PRO A 399 17.74 -18.66 -3.54
C PRO A 399 16.24 -18.49 -3.36
N GLY A 400 15.60 -19.32 -2.53
CA GLY A 400 14.16 -19.27 -2.26
C GLY A 400 13.69 -17.95 -1.63
N ASN A 401 14.60 -17.18 -1.01
CA ASN A 401 14.26 -15.90 -0.37
C ASN A 401 14.37 -14.69 -1.32
N TYR A 402 14.65 -14.88 -2.61
CA TYR A 402 14.88 -13.76 -3.52
C TYR A 402 14.03 -13.84 -4.78
N ILE A 403 13.56 -12.66 -5.21
CA ILE A 403 13.02 -12.42 -6.54
C ILE A 403 13.85 -11.32 -7.22
N ALA A 404 13.81 -11.29 -8.54
CA ALA A 404 14.39 -10.18 -9.30
C ALA A 404 13.38 -9.64 -10.32
N GLN A 405 13.50 -8.35 -10.60
CA GLN A 405 12.69 -7.63 -11.56
C GLN A 405 13.62 -6.78 -12.46
N PRO A 406 13.21 -6.44 -13.72
CA PRO A 406 13.96 -5.51 -14.52
C PRO A 406 13.99 -4.13 -13.86
N THR A 407 15.05 -3.39 -14.07
CA THR A 407 15.08 -1.97 -13.71
C THR A 407 14.18 -1.20 -14.66
N LEU A 408 13.02 -0.76 -14.17
CA LEU A 408 12.05 -0.03 -14.98
C LEU A 408 12.46 1.44 -15.16
N SER A 409 12.18 1.98 -16.34
CA SER A 409 12.23 3.41 -16.61
C SER A 409 10.97 4.09 -16.06
N LEU A 410 10.94 4.31 -14.74
CA LEU A 410 9.80 4.95 -14.08
C LEU A 410 9.51 6.32 -14.68
N SER A 411 8.23 6.66 -14.83
CA SER A 411 7.82 8.00 -15.23
C SER A 411 8.33 9.07 -14.26
N THR A 412 8.40 10.29 -14.74
CA THR A 412 8.73 11.45 -13.94
C THR A 412 7.55 12.41 -13.86
N CYS A 413 7.38 13.02 -12.68
CA CYS A 413 6.59 14.22 -12.49
C CYS A 413 7.49 15.37 -12.04
N PRO A 414 7.19 16.62 -12.40
CA PRO A 414 7.96 17.73 -11.87
C PRO A 414 7.71 17.88 -10.36
N ILE A 415 8.76 18.28 -9.64
CA ILE A 415 8.69 18.81 -8.27
C ILE A 415 9.11 20.28 -8.27
N PHE A 416 8.67 21.01 -7.26
CA PHE A 416 9.12 22.39 -7.06
C PHE A 416 10.44 22.41 -6.27
N THR A 417 11.46 23.02 -6.84
CA THR A 417 12.78 23.20 -6.23
C THR A 417 13.14 24.68 -6.17
N GLU A 418 14.19 25.02 -5.46
CA GLU A 418 14.70 26.40 -5.42
C GLU A 418 15.08 26.96 -6.81
N LYS A 419 15.41 26.07 -7.74
CA LYS A 419 15.79 26.40 -9.14
C LYS A 419 14.61 26.36 -10.12
N GLY A 420 13.39 26.07 -9.65
CA GLY A 420 12.18 25.88 -10.45
C GLY A 420 11.72 24.43 -10.48
N LEU A 421 11.00 24.07 -11.53
CA LEU A 421 10.51 22.68 -11.70
C LEU A 421 11.66 21.74 -12.10
N ALA A 422 11.71 20.57 -11.48
CA ALA A 422 12.67 19.53 -11.80
C ALA A 422 11.97 18.15 -11.86
N PRO A 423 12.23 17.31 -12.89
CA PRO A 423 11.62 16.00 -13.00
C PRO A 423 12.14 15.06 -11.92
N ARG A 424 11.23 14.26 -11.34
CA ARG A 424 11.55 13.21 -10.36
C ARG A 424 10.69 11.98 -10.61
N HIS A 425 11.28 10.82 -10.37
CA HIS A 425 10.56 9.55 -10.48
C HIS A 425 9.46 9.45 -9.45
N VAL A 426 8.34 8.83 -9.86
CA VAL A 426 7.14 8.68 -9.03
C VAL A 426 6.57 7.28 -9.17
N ASP A 427 5.89 6.85 -8.12
CA ASP A 427 4.96 5.72 -8.16
C ASP A 427 3.57 6.13 -7.64
N LEU A 428 2.63 5.21 -7.60
CA LEU A 428 1.26 5.46 -7.15
C LEU A 428 0.77 4.28 -6.32
N ARG A 429 0.22 4.55 -5.13
CA ARG A 429 -0.52 3.58 -4.33
C ARG A 429 -1.99 3.99 -4.26
N PRO A 430 -2.88 3.49 -5.14
CA PRO A 430 -4.32 3.55 -4.94
C PRO A 430 -4.75 2.73 -3.73
N PHE A 431 -5.87 3.14 -3.12
CA PHE A 431 -6.49 2.42 -2.01
C PHE A 431 -7.87 1.90 -2.41
N VAL A 432 -8.11 0.65 -2.06
CA VAL A 432 -9.35 -0.07 -2.35
C VAL A 432 -10.01 -0.47 -1.04
N LEU A 433 -11.32 -0.27 -0.98
CA LEU A 433 -12.19 -0.74 0.10
C LEU A 433 -13.08 -1.86 -0.44
N VAL A 434 -13.09 -2.98 0.27
CA VAL A 434 -13.87 -4.16 -0.10
C VAL A 434 -14.90 -4.46 0.98
N SER A 435 -16.14 -4.62 0.54
CA SER A 435 -17.26 -5.08 1.35
C SER A 435 -18.03 -6.17 0.59
N PRO A 436 -18.97 -6.89 1.22
CA PRO A 436 -19.74 -7.93 0.54
C PRO A 436 -20.42 -7.45 -0.75
N ASP A 437 -20.86 -6.19 -0.77
CA ASP A 437 -21.67 -5.64 -1.87
C ASP A 437 -20.85 -4.80 -2.87
N ALA A 438 -19.61 -4.40 -2.54
CA ALA A 438 -18.88 -3.44 -3.36
C ALA A 438 -17.36 -3.55 -3.22
N ILE A 439 -16.66 -3.28 -4.34
CA ILE A 439 -15.23 -2.94 -4.38
C ILE A 439 -15.15 -1.48 -4.78
N GLU A 440 -14.71 -0.63 -3.84
CA GLU A 440 -14.66 0.82 -4.04
C GLU A 440 -13.20 1.29 -4.15
N ILE A 441 -12.80 1.79 -5.32
CA ILE A 441 -11.49 2.37 -5.55
C ILE A 441 -11.55 3.88 -5.26
N THR A 442 -10.67 4.37 -4.40
CA THR A 442 -10.58 5.80 -4.07
C THR A 442 -10.03 6.56 -5.28
N PRO A 443 -10.71 7.62 -5.77
CA PRO A 443 -10.28 8.36 -6.95
C PRO A 443 -9.05 9.24 -6.67
N GLY A 444 -7.89 8.61 -6.52
CA GLY A 444 -6.61 9.17 -6.09
C GLY A 444 -5.69 8.05 -5.59
N GLY A 445 -4.72 8.44 -4.82
CA GLY A 445 -3.76 7.53 -4.22
C GLY A 445 -2.60 8.30 -3.62
N LEU A 446 -1.73 7.61 -2.91
CA LEU A 446 -0.47 8.18 -2.47
C LEU A 446 0.51 8.14 -3.65
N THR A 447 0.90 9.30 -4.18
CA THR A 447 2.06 9.41 -5.07
C THR A 447 3.30 9.61 -4.22
N ARG A 448 4.23 8.65 -4.28
CA ARG A 448 5.56 8.77 -3.67
C ARG A 448 6.54 9.34 -4.70
N VAL A 449 7.52 10.10 -4.23
CA VAL A 449 8.45 10.85 -5.09
C VAL A 449 9.88 10.60 -4.66
N ALA A 450 10.76 10.28 -5.60
CA ALA A 450 12.20 10.26 -5.36
C ALA A 450 12.72 11.70 -5.24
N MET A 451 13.07 12.15 -4.04
CA MET A 451 13.48 13.55 -3.83
C MET A 451 14.86 13.87 -4.43
N ASN A 452 15.75 12.89 -4.48
CA ASN A 452 17.09 13.04 -5.05
C ASN A 452 17.08 12.84 -6.57
N GLU A 453 17.84 13.68 -7.28
CA GLU A 453 17.97 13.60 -8.73
C GLU A 453 18.57 12.24 -9.17
N GLY A 454 17.91 11.60 -10.13
CA GLY A 454 18.34 10.30 -10.66
C GLY A 454 18.09 9.10 -9.74
N SER A 455 17.52 9.30 -8.55
CA SER A 455 17.13 8.19 -7.67
C SER A 455 15.84 7.54 -8.16
N LEU A 456 15.80 6.21 -8.14
CA LEU A 456 14.59 5.39 -8.36
C LEU A 456 13.89 5.03 -7.04
N VAL A 457 14.47 5.42 -5.90
CA VAL A 457 13.93 5.10 -4.57
C VAL A 457 12.88 6.14 -4.19
N VAL A 458 11.63 5.73 -4.18
CA VAL A 458 10.47 6.57 -3.85
C VAL A 458 9.93 6.32 -2.43
N ASN A 459 10.39 5.27 -1.75
CA ASN A 459 9.89 4.88 -0.42
C ASN A 459 10.18 5.94 0.63
N SER A 460 9.17 6.33 1.40
CA SER A 460 9.30 7.33 2.49
C SER A 460 10.30 6.89 3.56
N SER A 461 10.38 5.58 3.86
CA SER A 461 11.38 4.99 4.79
C SER A 461 12.83 5.23 4.36
N GLN A 462 13.08 5.54 3.10
CA GLN A 462 14.40 5.80 2.53
C GLN A 462 14.56 7.25 2.04
N GLY A 463 13.76 8.17 2.56
CA GLY A 463 13.85 9.60 2.24
C GLY A 463 13.03 10.03 1.01
N GLY A 464 12.14 9.19 0.53
CA GLY A 464 11.14 9.58 -0.48
C GLY A 464 10.14 10.59 0.09
N GLY A 465 9.68 11.50 -0.78
CA GLY A 465 8.63 12.45 -0.48
C GLY A 465 7.26 12.02 -1.00
N THR A 466 6.29 12.92 -0.87
CA THR A 466 4.92 12.71 -1.31
C THR A 466 4.37 13.93 -2.03
N LYS A 467 3.37 13.72 -2.89
CA LYS A 467 2.60 14.77 -3.55
C LYS A 467 1.14 14.35 -3.73
N ASP A 468 0.27 15.34 -3.84
CA ASP A 468 -1.16 15.08 -4.08
C ASP A 468 -1.41 14.47 -5.46
N THR A 469 -2.31 13.51 -5.54
CA THR A 469 -2.74 12.85 -6.77
C THR A 469 -4.12 13.36 -7.17
N TRP A 470 -4.19 14.03 -8.31
CA TRP A 470 -5.43 14.60 -8.84
C TRP A 470 -6.02 13.72 -9.92
N VAL A 471 -7.14 13.10 -9.65
CA VAL A 471 -7.95 12.46 -10.69
C VAL A 471 -8.98 13.48 -11.17
N LEU A 472 -8.94 13.78 -12.46
CA LEU A 472 -9.84 14.76 -13.05
C LEU A 472 -11.26 14.21 -13.19
N LYS A 473 -12.25 15.11 -13.11
CA LYS A 473 -13.64 14.82 -13.53
C LYS A 473 -13.70 14.69 -15.05
N ASP A 474 -14.77 14.04 -15.54
CA ASP A 474 -15.08 13.98 -16.99
C ASP A 474 -15.42 15.34 -17.56
#